data_a1c5c66a6d8a3bab46b740e94a65d61c
#
_entry.id   a1c5c66a6d8a3bab46b740e94a65d61c
#
_cell.length_a   1.000
_cell.length_b   1.000
_cell.length_c   1.000
_cell.angle_alpha   90.00
_cell.angle_beta   90.00
_cell.angle_gamma   90.00
#
_symmetry.space_group_name_H-M   'P 1'
#
loop_
_entity.id
_entity.type
_entity.pdbx_description
1 polymer ?
#
loop_
_entity_poly.entity_id
_entity_poly.type
_entity_poly.pdbx_seq_one_letter_code
_entity_poly.pdbx_strand_id
1 'polypeptide(L)'
;ALNLSAKDLVVGMELGYPPFEMSDKTGKASGISVDFLEAFAKKNGYKLVVKNIAWDGLIPALKTAKIDLIMSSMTITDERKKVVDFSIPYAKANLAILTPLNSDITNIKDLDKKGKVLALKRGSTGHLYAVKNLKNATINLFDKENAAILEVIQGKADGFFYDQLTIYRTWQKHQDTTRAILAPFQENPEFWGIAVQKGNAELKKELDEFIAESKKDGLFDSLGEKYLKDVKDTFKKNNLEFFF
;
A
#
# COMPACT_ATOMS: atom_id res chain seq x y z
N ALA A 1 -24.97 32.51 16.39
CA ALA A 1 -24.34 31.18 16.16
C ALA A 1 -22.99 31.41 15.51
N LEU A 2 -21.89 31.16 16.23
CA LEU A 2 -20.54 31.13 15.68
C LEU A 2 -20.49 29.99 14.65
N ASN A 3 -20.41 30.33 13.35
CA ASN A 3 -20.04 29.37 12.31
C ASN A 3 -18.57 29.03 12.53
N LEU A 4 -18.30 28.03 13.35
CA LEU A 4 -17.01 27.39 13.41
C LEU A 4 -16.83 26.68 12.07
N SER A 5 -16.02 27.25 11.16
CA SER A 5 -15.66 26.56 9.94
C SER A 5 -14.87 25.29 10.32
N ALA A 6 -15.17 24.17 9.64
CA ALA A 6 -14.48 22.92 9.88
C ALA A 6 -12.96 23.11 9.68
N LYS A 7 -12.16 22.53 10.59
CA LYS A 7 -10.70 22.54 10.50
C LYS A 7 -10.26 21.64 9.35
N ASP A 8 -9.32 22.10 8.55
CA ASP A 8 -8.71 21.29 7.48
C ASP A 8 -7.98 20.08 8.07
N LEU A 9 -8.22 18.92 7.49
CA LEU A 9 -7.46 17.70 7.71
C LEU A 9 -6.69 17.41 6.43
N VAL A 10 -5.40 17.70 6.42
CA VAL A 10 -4.55 17.57 5.25
C VAL A 10 -3.94 16.18 5.21
N VAL A 11 -4.27 15.43 4.18
CA VAL A 11 -3.87 14.03 4.01
C VAL A 11 -2.91 13.88 2.86
N GLY A 12 -1.79 13.20 3.10
CA GLY A 12 -0.87 12.77 2.04
C GLY A 12 -1.22 11.37 1.53
N MET A 13 -1.30 11.24 0.23
CA MET A 13 -1.47 9.96 -0.50
C MET A 13 -0.64 9.98 -1.76
N GLU A 14 -0.10 8.83 -2.17
CA GLU A 14 0.34 8.65 -3.54
C GLU A 14 -0.84 8.12 -4.37
N LEU A 15 -1.34 8.91 -5.30
CA LEU A 15 -2.54 8.58 -6.10
C LEU A 15 -2.20 7.71 -7.32
N GLY A 16 -1.59 6.57 -7.07
CA GLY A 16 -1.18 5.63 -8.11
C GLY A 16 -1.42 4.17 -7.72
N TYR A 17 -2.30 3.92 -6.74
CA TYR A 17 -2.56 2.58 -6.20
C TYR A 17 -4.06 2.25 -6.19
N PRO A 18 -4.65 2.02 -7.37
CA PRO A 18 -6.07 1.68 -7.47
C PRO A 18 -6.37 0.28 -6.90
N PRO A 19 -7.54 0.06 -6.27
CA PRO A 19 -8.60 1.04 -6.05
C PRO A 19 -8.51 1.71 -4.67
N PHE A 20 -7.37 1.65 -3.99
CA PHE A 20 -7.18 2.22 -2.65
C PHE A 20 -6.99 3.74 -2.72
N GLU A 21 -5.98 4.20 -3.44
CA GLU A 21 -5.66 5.61 -3.67
C GLU A 21 -5.50 5.85 -5.18
N MET A 22 -6.36 6.66 -5.76
CA MET A 22 -6.34 6.93 -7.19
C MET A 22 -6.91 8.31 -7.51
N SER A 23 -6.72 8.76 -8.74
CA SER A 23 -7.40 9.93 -9.28
C SER A 23 -8.54 9.49 -10.18
N ASP A 24 -9.65 10.20 -10.13
CA ASP A 24 -10.72 10.05 -11.11
C ASP A 24 -10.33 10.72 -12.45
N LYS A 25 -11.26 10.67 -13.44
CA LYS A 25 -11.06 11.26 -14.76
C LYS A 25 -10.85 12.78 -14.75
N THR A 26 -11.22 13.46 -13.66
CA THR A 26 -11.06 14.90 -13.48
C THR A 26 -9.77 15.24 -12.72
N GLY A 27 -9.00 14.24 -12.27
CA GLY A 27 -7.82 14.42 -11.45
C GLY A 27 -8.13 14.51 -9.95
N LYS A 28 -9.40 14.39 -9.54
CA LYS A 28 -9.79 14.39 -8.12
C LYS A 28 -9.41 13.06 -7.46
N ALA A 29 -8.90 13.15 -6.23
CA ALA A 29 -8.61 11.97 -5.42
C ALA A 29 -9.87 11.12 -5.18
N SER A 30 -9.73 9.82 -5.31
CA SER A 30 -10.81 8.85 -5.12
C SER A 30 -10.27 7.50 -4.65
N GLY A 31 -11.15 6.59 -4.31
CA GLY A 31 -10.81 5.24 -3.86
C GLY A 31 -11.19 4.94 -2.42
N ILE A 32 -10.81 3.76 -1.96
CA ILE A 32 -11.16 3.25 -0.64
C ILE A 32 -10.70 4.19 0.47
N SER A 33 -9.45 4.64 0.41
CA SER A 33 -8.88 5.50 1.45
C SER A 33 -9.53 6.88 1.49
N VAL A 34 -9.89 7.42 0.33
CA VAL A 34 -10.59 8.71 0.25
C VAL A 34 -12.01 8.58 0.84
N ASP A 35 -12.77 7.56 0.44
CA ASP A 35 -14.11 7.33 0.97
C ASP A 35 -14.09 7.10 2.48
N PHE A 36 -13.12 6.35 3.00
CA PHE A 36 -12.94 6.15 4.43
C PHE A 36 -12.67 7.48 5.15
N LEU A 37 -11.75 8.28 4.65
CA LEU A 37 -11.38 9.56 5.27
C LEU A 37 -12.48 10.63 5.14
N GLU A 38 -13.28 10.60 4.07
CA GLU A 38 -14.47 11.47 3.98
C GLU A 38 -15.46 11.16 5.12
N ALA A 39 -15.71 9.88 5.40
CA ALA A 39 -16.57 9.47 6.51
C ALA A 39 -15.97 9.85 7.87
N PHE A 40 -14.67 9.66 8.05
CA PHE A 40 -13.95 10.09 9.25
C PHE A 40 -14.02 11.60 9.46
N ALA A 41 -13.74 12.39 8.43
CA ALA A 41 -13.77 13.84 8.48
C ALA A 41 -15.16 14.36 8.81
N LYS A 42 -16.20 13.80 8.20
CA LYS A 42 -17.61 14.16 8.49
C LYS A 42 -17.96 13.93 9.95
N LYS A 43 -17.57 12.79 10.51
CA LYS A 43 -17.86 12.44 11.90
C LYS A 43 -17.15 13.36 12.89
N ASN A 44 -15.89 13.72 12.62
CA ASN A 44 -15.04 14.45 13.54
C ASN A 44 -14.96 15.97 13.26
N GLY A 45 -15.78 16.48 12.34
CA GLY A 45 -15.87 17.91 12.06
C GLY A 45 -14.66 18.47 11.30
N TYR A 46 -14.00 17.66 10.50
CA TYR A 46 -12.91 18.10 9.63
C TYR A 46 -13.38 18.35 8.18
N LYS A 47 -12.60 19.18 7.48
CA LYS A 47 -12.66 19.30 6.03
C LYS A 47 -11.47 18.56 5.44
N LEU A 48 -11.72 17.52 4.66
CA LEU A 48 -10.68 16.72 4.04
C LEU A 48 -10.00 17.48 2.90
N VAL A 49 -8.67 17.55 2.96
CA VAL A 49 -7.82 18.09 1.89
C VAL A 49 -6.77 17.03 1.54
N VAL A 50 -6.86 16.47 0.33
CA VAL A 50 -5.92 15.44 -0.13
C VAL A 50 -4.79 16.07 -0.94
N LYS A 51 -3.55 15.77 -0.58
CA LYS A 51 -2.34 16.11 -1.34
C LYS A 51 -1.75 14.86 -1.96
N ASN A 52 -1.61 14.87 -3.28
CA ASN A 52 -0.88 13.82 -4.00
C ASN A 52 0.62 14.02 -3.82
N ILE A 53 1.27 13.10 -3.15
CA ILE A 53 2.70 13.16 -2.83
C ILE A 53 3.34 11.84 -3.25
N ALA A 54 4.49 11.89 -3.92
CA ALA A 54 5.26 10.70 -4.24
C ALA A 54 5.62 9.93 -2.96
N TRP A 55 5.66 8.61 -3.05
CA TRP A 55 5.80 7.70 -1.91
C TRP A 55 6.93 8.08 -0.94
N ASP A 56 8.12 8.34 -1.45
CA ASP A 56 9.29 8.69 -0.65
C ASP A 56 9.20 10.08 0.01
N GLY A 57 8.28 10.93 -0.43
CA GLY A 57 8.01 12.25 0.13
C GLY A 57 6.97 12.26 1.25
N LEU A 58 6.21 11.18 1.46
CA LEU A 58 5.09 11.15 2.42
C LEU A 58 5.55 11.35 3.87
N ILE A 59 6.48 10.52 4.35
CA ILE A 59 6.97 10.63 5.73
C ILE A 59 7.69 11.96 5.97
N PRO A 60 8.57 12.46 5.09
CA PRO A 60 9.13 13.80 5.22
C PRO A 60 8.08 14.91 5.33
N ALA A 61 7.02 14.85 4.50
CA ALA A 61 5.93 15.84 4.55
C ALA A 61 5.18 15.80 5.90
N LEU A 62 4.95 14.60 6.45
CA LEU A 62 4.32 14.43 7.76
C LEU A 62 5.21 14.98 8.89
N LYS A 63 6.49 14.66 8.86
CA LYS A 63 7.45 15.13 9.88
C LYS A 63 7.60 16.65 9.90
N THR A 64 7.47 17.30 8.76
CA THR A 64 7.58 18.76 8.63
C THR A 64 6.23 19.48 8.72
N ALA A 65 5.18 18.78 9.13
CA ALA A 65 3.82 19.31 9.31
C ALA A 65 3.19 19.93 8.03
N LYS A 66 3.64 19.51 6.86
CA LYS A 66 3.00 19.89 5.58
C LYS A 66 1.69 19.13 5.36
N ILE A 67 1.54 18.00 6.01
CA ILE A 67 0.33 17.18 6.08
C ILE A 67 0.09 16.75 7.53
N ASP A 68 -1.16 16.42 7.86
CA ASP A 68 -1.56 16.00 9.21
C ASP A 68 -1.50 14.49 9.38
N LEU A 69 -1.74 13.74 8.31
CA LEU A 69 -1.67 12.29 8.31
C LEU A 69 -1.33 11.73 6.93
N ILE A 70 -0.91 10.46 6.92
CA ILE A 70 -0.72 9.65 5.72
C ILE A 70 -1.72 8.49 5.75
N MET A 71 -2.54 8.38 4.71
CA MET A 71 -3.28 7.15 4.42
C MET A 71 -3.01 6.77 2.96
N SER A 72 -2.06 5.87 2.74
CA SER A 72 -1.57 5.51 1.41
C SER A 72 -1.18 4.03 1.34
N SER A 73 -2.00 3.17 1.95
CA SER A 73 -1.74 1.72 2.04
C SER A 73 -0.34 1.44 2.60
N MET A 74 0.01 2.17 3.67
CA MET A 74 1.35 2.14 4.25
C MET A 74 1.44 1.06 5.33
N THR A 75 2.35 0.11 5.14
CA THR A 75 2.62 -0.94 6.11
C THR A 75 3.24 -0.37 7.38
N ILE A 76 2.70 -0.79 8.50
CA ILE A 76 3.25 -0.51 9.83
C ILE A 76 4.54 -1.33 9.98
N THR A 77 5.68 -0.65 10.13
CA THR A 77 6.98 -1.29 10.34
C THR A 77 7.69 -0.67 11.54
N ASP A 78 8.59 -1.43 12.17
CA ASP A 78 9.38 -0.93 13.31
C ASP A 78 10.27 0.27 12.90
N GLU A 79 10.80 0.25 11.68
CA GLU A 79 11.58 1.37 11.15
C GLU A 79 10.74 2.64 11.02
N ARG A 80 9.53 2.52 10.46
CA ARG A 80 8.61 3.66 10.32
C ARG A 80 8.13 4.18 11.68
N LYS A 81 7.87 3.28 12.63
CA LYS A 81 7.48 3.65 14.01
C LYS A 81 8.52 4.48 14.76
N LYS A 82 9.78 4.47 14.35
CA LYS A 82 10.81 5.32 14.95
C LYS A 82 10.56 6.80 14.69
N VAL A 83 9.91 7.13 13.59
CA VAL A 83 9.78 8.51 13.10
C VAL A 83 8.34 9.01 12.99
N VAL A 84 7.35 8.12 12.98
CA VAL A 84 5.91 8.45 12.97
C VAL A 84 5.18 7.54 13.94
N ASP A 85 3.95 7.92 14.33
CA ASP A 85 3.04 7.02 15.03
C ASP A 85 1.97 6.51 14.05
N PHE A 86 1.45 5.32 14.29
CA PHE A 86 0.42 4.70 13.48
C PHE A 86 -0.88 4.50 14.24
N SER A 87 -1.97 4.57 13.52
CA SER A 87 -3.25 4.04 13.99
C SER A 87 -3.16 2.52 14.21
N ILE A 88 -4.19 1.94 14.82
CA ILE A 88 -4.41 0.50 14.71
C ILE A 88 -4.54 0.11 13.23
N PRO A 89 -4.23 -1.14 12.85
CA PRO A 89 -4.36 -1.58 11.46
C PRO A 89 -5.79 -1.47 10.93
N TYR A 90 -5.93 -0.99 9.69
CA TYR A 90 -7.22 -1.00 9.01
C TYR A 90 -7.34 -2.08 7.94
N ALA A 91 -6.22 -2.60 7.45
CA ALA A 91 -6.16 -3.64 6.43
C ALA A 91 -4.90 -4.48 6.59
N LYS A 92 -4.88 -5.62 5.91
CA LYS A 92 -3.69 -6.48 5.80
C LYS A 92 -3.43 -6.86 4.35
N ALA A 93 -2.17 -7.11 4.02
CA ALA A 93 -1.73 -7.56 2.71
C ALA A 93 -0.54 -8.51 2.83
N ASN A 94 -0.29 -9.29 1.79
CA ASN A 94 0.91 -10.10 1.68
C ASN A 94 1.70 -9.67 0.45
N LEU A 95 3.04 -9.75 0.51
CA LEU A 95 3.90 -9.59 -0.65
C LEU A 95 3.85 -10.85 -1.52
N ALA A 96 3.91 -10.63 -2.83
CA ALA A 96 4.01 -11.65 -3.85
C ALA A 96 5.11 -11.30 -4.86
N ILE A 97 5.38 -12.21 -5.80
CA ILE A 97 6.47 -12.07 -6.75
C ILE A 97 5.92 -12.05 -8.17
N LEU A 98 6.37 -11.07 -8.95
CA LEU A 98 6.26 -11.08 -10.41
C LEU A 98 7.63 -11.48 -10.97
N THR A 99 7.65 -12.44 -11.90
CA THR A 99 8.88 -12.92 -12.56
C THR A 99 8.65 -13.06 -14.06
N PRO A 100 9.72 -13.02 -14.90
CA PRO A 100 9.56 -13.30 -16.32
C PRO A 100 8.97 -14.67 -16.60
N LEU A 101 8.18 -14.79 -17.66
CA LEU A 101 7.43 -16.01 -18.01
C LEU A 101 8.32 -17.27 -18.05
N ASN A 102 9.49 -17.17 -18.66
CA ASN A 102 10.43 -18.30 -18.86
C ASN A 102 11.49 -18.39 -17.77
N SER A 103 11.29 -17.73 -16.65
CA SER A 103 12.19 -17.76 -15.50
C SER A 103 12.14 -19.13 -14.80
N ASP A 104 13.25 -19.52 -14.19
CA ASP A 104 13.38 -20.70 -13.33
C ASP A 104 12.95 -20.42 -11.87
N ILE A 105 12.52 -19.20 -11.58
CA ILE A 105 12.09 -18.81 -10.24
C ILE A 105 10.77 -19.50 -9.85
N THR A 106 10.76 -20.20 -8.73
CA THR A 106 9.57 -20.84 -8.17
C THR A 106 9.25 -20.37 -6.74
N ASN A 107 10.24 -19.79 -6.06
CA ASN A 107 10.09 -19.26 -4.70
C ASN A 107 11.13 -18.17 -4.43
N ILE A 108 11.02 -17.54 -3.28
CA ILE A 108 11.89 -16.41 -2.88
C ILE A 108 13.37 -16.78 -2.80
N LYS A 109 13.72 -18.00 -2.44
CA LYS A 109 15.11 -18.45 -2.32
C LYS A 109 15.83 -18.51 -3.67
N ASP A 110 15.09 -18.75 -4.75
CA ASP A 110 15.65 -18.76 -6.09
C ASP A 110 16.13 -17.37 -6.54
N LEU A 111 15.63 -16.32 -5.91
CA LEU A 111 16.04 -14.95 -6.15
C LEU A 111 17.27 -14.52 -5.34
N ASP A 112 17.64 -15.27 -4.29
CA ASP A 112 18.82 -14.96 -3.46
C ASP A 112 20.08 -15.67 -3.99
N LYS A 113 20.38 -15.44 -5.26
CA LYS A 113 21.53 -16.02 -5.95
C LYS A 113 22.31 -14.95 -6.70
N LYS A 114 23.64 -15.14 -6.77
CA LYS A 114 24.51 -14.28 -7.59
C LYS A 114 24.03 -14.26 -9.04
N GLY A 115 23.92 -13.08 -9.61
CA GLY A 115 23.45 -12.86 -10.98
C GLY A 115 21.94 -12.64 -11.10
N LYS A 116 21.17 -12.88 -10.04
CA LYS A 116 19.75 -12.51 -10.02
C LYS A 116 19.57 -11.01 -9.76
N VAL A 117 18.62 -10.41 -10.48
CA VAL A 117 18.34 -8.97 -10.43
C VAL A 117 16.92 -8.76 -9.94
N LEU A 118 16.77 -7.92 -8.93
CA LEU A 118 15.49 -7.47 -8.41
C LEU A 118 15.26 -6.01 -8.82
N ALA A 119 14.09 -5.74 -9.41
CA ALA A 119 13.62 -4.38 -9.64
C ALA A 119 12.57 -4.06 -8.58
N LEU A 120 12.81 -3.06 -7.74
CA LEU A 120 11.97 -2.78 -6.57
C LEU A 120 11.67 -1.29 -6.47
N LYS A 121 10.51 -0.95 -5.91
CA LYS A 121 10.15 0.42 -5.58
C LYS A 121 10.93 0.89 -4.35
N ARG A 122 11.61 2.02 -4.49
CA ARG A 122 12.40 2.63 -3.40
C ARG A 122 11.56 2.85 -2.15
N GLY A 123 12.07 2.36 -1.00
CA GLY A 123 11.42 2.55 0.31
C GLY A 123 10.15 1.72 0.52
N SER A 124 9.77 0.84 -0.42
CA SER A 124 8.68 -0.11 -0.22
C SER A 124 9.08 -1.25 0.73
N THR A 125 8.10 -1.97 1.25
CA THR A 125 8.38 -3.14 2.09
C THR A 125 9.09 -4.26 1.33
N GLY A 126 8.84 -4.39 0.02
CA GLY A 126 9.59 -5.31 -0.84
C GLY A 126 11.08 -4.96 -0.93
N HIS A 127 11.41 -3.67 -1.05
CA HIS A 127 12.80 -3.20 -0.98
C HIS A 127 13.43 -3.52 0.38
N LEU A 128 12.77 -3.19 1.48
CA LEU A 128 13.28 -3.44 2.84
C LEU A 128 13.47 -4.94 3.09
N TYR A 129 12.54 -5.77 2.63
CA TYR A 129 12.66 -7.22 2.71
C TYR A 129 13.90 -7.73 1.96
N ALA A 130 14.10 -7.29 0.73
CA ALA A 130 15.22 -7.72 -0.11
C ALA A 130 16.57 -7.33 0.51
N VAL A 131 16.72 -6.09 0.99
CA VAL A 131 17.94 -5.63 1.65
C VAL A 131 18.26 -6.48 2.87
N LYS A 132 17.25 -6.86 3.64
CA LYS A 132 17.43 -7.67 4.86
C LYS A 132 17.72 -9.14 4.57
N ASN A 133 17.05 -9.74 3.56
CA ASN A 133 16.98 -11.18 3.42
C ASN A 133 17.68 -11.74 2.16
N LEU A 134 17.88 -10.94 1.13
CA LEU A 134 18.42 -11.40 -0.16
C LEU A 134 19.80 -10.79 -0.42
N LYS A 135 20.82 -11.37 0.22
CA LYS A 135 22.19 -10.79 0.24
C LYS A 135 22.97 -11.01 -1.05
N ASN A 136 22.58 -11.98 -1.86
CA ASN A 136 23.31 -12.38 -3.07
C ASN A 136 22.76 -11.75 -4.35
N ALA A 137 21.53 -11.22 -4.31
CA ALA A 137 20.89 -10.60 -5.46
C ALA A 137 21.36 -9.15 -5.66
N THR A 138 21.31 -8.69 -6.90
CA THR A 138 21.46 -7.27 -7.26
C THR A 138 20.11 -6.59 -7.16
N ILE A 139 20.03 -5.46 -6.46
CA ILE A 139 18.80 -4.69 -6.27
C ILE A 139 18.89 -3.38 -7.06
N ASN A 140 18.00 -3.20 -8.03
CA ASN A 140 17.81 -1.96 -8.78
C ASN A 140 16.54 -1.27 -8.26
N LEU A 141 16.66 0.00 -7.88
CA LEU A 141 15.58 0.77 -7.26
C LEU A 141 14.96 1.76 -8.24
N PHE A 142 13.65 1.84 -8.19
CA PHE A 142 12.83 2.75 -9.00
C PHE A 142 11.90 3.56 -8.08
N ASP A 143 11.58 4.77 -8.48
CA ASP A 143 10.70 5.62 -7.68
C ASP A 143 9.22 5.20 -7.79
N LYS A 144 8.85 4.56 -8.92
CA LYS A 144 7.50 4.07 -9.19
C LYS A 144 7.49 2.58 -9.50
N GLU A 145 6.46 1.89 -9.03
CA GLU A 145 6.27 0.46 -9.26
C GLU A 145 6.18 0.10 -10.75
N ASN A 146 5.54 0.94 -11.58
CA ASN A 146 5.42 0.67 -13.01
C ASN A 146 6.78 0.57 -13.73
N ALA A 147 7.76 1.37 -13.31
CA ALA A 147 9.10 1.29 -13.88
C ALA A 147 9.79 -0.03 -13.48
N ALA A 148 9.64 -0.48 -12.25
CA ALA A 148 10.16 -1.77 -11.80
C ALA A 148 9.47 -2.95 -12.51
N ILE A 149 8.16 -2.89 -12.67
CA ILE A 149 7.37 -3.89 -13.40
C ILE A 149 7.86 -4.02 -14.85
N LEU A 150 8.13 -2.90 -15.51
CA LEU A 150 8.61 -2.89 -16.89
C LEU A 150 9.95 -3.64 -17.03
N GLU A 151 10.83 -3.55 -16.06
CA GLU A 151 12.09 -4.31 -16.05
C GLU A 151 11.85 -5.83 -16.06
N VAL A 152 10.83 -6.31 -15.33
CA VAL A 152 10.44 -7.73 -15.36
C VAL A 152 9.84 -8.12 -16.71
N ILE A 153 8.91 -7.30 -17.23
CA ILE A 153 8.26 -7.53 -18.53
C ILE A 153 9.30 -7.65 -19.66
N GLN A 154 10.34 -6.82 -19.61
CA GLN A 154 11.42 -6.80 -20.61
C GLN A 154 12.50 -7.87 -20.35
N GLY A 155 12.36 -8.68 -19.31
CA GLY A 155 13.34 -9.70 -18.95
C GLY A 155 14.67 -9.17 -18.41
N LYS A 156 14.72 -7.88 -18.01
CA LYS A 156 15.91 -7.25 -17.42
C LYS A 156 16.03 -7.48 -15.91
N ALA A 157 14.94 -7.82 -15.25
CA ALA A 157 14.90 -8.21 -13.85
C ALA A 157 14.25 -9.58 -13.68
N ASP A 158 14.71 -10.33 -12.70
CA ASP A 158 14.22 -11.67 -12.37
C ASP A 158 13.02 -11.64 -11.41
N GLY A 159 12.84 -10.57 -10.65
CA GLY A 159 11.76 -10.45 -9.71
C GLY A 159 11.41 -9.01 -9.36
N PHE A 160 10.12 -8.82 -9.09
CA PHE A 160 9.53 -7.62 -8.50
C PHE A 160 8.61 -8.06 -7.36
N PHE A 161 8.69 -7.41 -6.21
CA PHE A 161 7.88 -7.71 -5.02
C PHE A 161 6.90 -6.59 -4.76
N TYR A 162 5.63 -6.95 -4.64
CA TYR A 162 4.57 -6.03 -4.26
C TYR A 162 3.40 -6.81 -3.67
N ASP A 163 2.31 -6.14 -3.31
CA ASP A 163 1.14 -6.85 -2.78
C ASP A 163 0.52 -7.82 -3.81
N GLN A 164 -0.17 -8.83 -3.30
CA GLN A 164 -0.75 -9.89 -4.12
C GLN A 164 -1.72 -9.38 -5.17
N LEU A 165 -2.48 -8.32 -4.89
CA LEU A 165 -3.44 -7.76 -5.85
C LEU A 165 -2.74 -7.12 -7.04
N THR A 166 -1.73 -6.29 -6.78
CA THR A 166 -0.93 -5.65 -7.83
C THR A 166 -0.21 -6.68 -8.68
N ILE A 167 0.39 -7.68 -8.06
CA ILE A 167 1.07 -8.77 -8.78
C ILE A 167 0.07 -9.55 -9.65
N TYR A 168 -1.09 -9.91 -9.12
CA TYR A 168 -2.12 -10.63 -9.87
C TYR A 168 -2.63 -9.81 -11.06
N ARG A 169 -2.99 -8.54 -10.86
CA ARG A 169 -3.48 -7.65 -11.92
C ARG A 169 -2.44 -7.37 -12.98
N THR A 170 -1.19 -7.21 -12.59
CA THR A 170 -0.07 -7.03 -13.51
C THR A 170 0.11 -8.28 -14.38
N TRP A 171 0.12 -9.44 -13.75
CA TRP A 171 0.18 -10.71 -14.47
C TRP A 171 -0.99 -10.88 -15.44
N GLN A 172 -2.23 -10.57 -15.03
CA GLN A 172 -3.38 -10.67 -15.92
C GLN A 172 -3.22 -9.87 -17.22
N LYS A 173 -2.57 -8.72 -17.15
CA LYS A 173 -2.32 -7.84 -18.31
C LYS A 173 -1.10 -8.28 -19.14
N HIS A 174 -0.22 -9.07 -18.57
CA HIS A 174 1.08 -9.42 -19.15
C HIS A 174 1.38 -10.93 -19.05
N GLN A 175 0.37 -11.78 -19.32
CA GLN A 175 0.50 -13.24 -19.23
C GLN A 175 1.47 -13.82 -20.27
N ASP A 176 1.70 -13.12 -21.36
CA ASP A 176 2.63 -13.49 -22.42
C ASP A 176 4.11 -13.25 -22.06
N THR A 177 4.39 -12.44 -21.06
CA THR A 177 5.75 -12.04 -20.67
C THR A 177 6.08 -12.29 -19.21
N THR A 178 5.07 -12.51 -18.36
CA THR A 178 5.27 -12.62 -16.91
C THR A 178 4.56 -13.83 -16.30
N ARG A 179 4.99 -14.18 -15.10
CA ARG A 179 4.39 -15.19 -14.24
C ARG A 179 4.26 -14.64 -12.82
N ALA A 180 3.14 -14.91 -12.16
CA ALA A 180 2.90 -14.51 -10.79
C ALA A 180 3.12 -15.68 -9.82
N ILE A 181 3.83 -15.42 -8.73
CA ILE A 181 3.94 -16.32 -7.58
C ILE A 181 3.21 -15.64 -6.43
N LEU A 182 1.96 -16.05 -6.20
CA LEU A 182 1.06 -15.38 -5.27
C LEU A 182 1.17 -15.88 -3.83
N ALA A 183 1.74 -17.06 -3.61
CA ALA A 183 1.94 -17.59 -2.27
C ALA A 183 2.79 -16.63 -1.43
N PRO A 184 2.36 -16.29 -0.20
CA PRO A 184 3.16 -15.44 0.67
C PRO A 184 4.52 -16.06 0.96
N PHE A 185 5.56 -15.22 0.98
CA PHE A 185 6.92 -15.66 1.34
C PHE A 185 7.40 -15.06 2.66
N GLN A 186 6.61 -14.20 3.28
CA GLN A 186 6.86 -13.68 4.62
C GLN A 186 6.13 -14.52 5.67
N GLU A 187 6.68 -14.61 6.86
CA GLU A 187 6.09 -15.36 7.97
C GLU A 187 4.72 -14.83 8.39
N ASN A 188 4.57 -13.50 8.40
CA ASN A 188 3.34 -12.82 8.78
C ASN A 188 2.89 -11.86 7.69
N PRO A 189 1.56 -11.61 7.55
CA PRO A 189 1.07 -10.57 6.65
C PRO A 189 1.56 -9.20 7.08
N GLU A 190 1.54 -8.26 6.14
CA GLU A 190 1.75 -6.85 6.42
C GLU A 190 0.43 -6.20 6.85
N PHE A 191 0.52 -5.28 7.82
CA PHE A 191 -0.65 -4.53 8.29
C PHE A 191 -0.51 -3.07 7.87
N TRP A 192 -1.54 -2.52 7.25
CA TRP A 192 -1.58 -1.11 6.87
C TRP A 192 -2.20 -0.26 7.97
N GLY A 193 -1.59 0.86 8.23
CA GLY A 193 -2.06 1.84 9.20
C GLY A 193 -2.03 3.27 8.66
N ILE A 194 -2.72 4.14 9.36
CA ILE A 194 -2.71 5.58 9.10
C ILE A 194 -1.61 6.20 9.95
N ALA A 195 -0.64 6.88 9.31
CA ALA A 195 0.46 7.52 10.03
C ALA A 195 0.10 8.94 10.45
N VAL A 196 0.44 9.29 11.67
CA VAL A 196 0.34 10.64 12.23
C VAL A 196 1.71 11.09 12.73
N GLN A 197 1.87 12.39 12.99
CA GLN A 197 3.11 12.89 13.56
C GLN A 197 3.41 12.19 14.89
N LYS A 198 4.69 11.94 15.12
CA LYS A 198 5.18 11.35 16.38
C LYS A 198 4.67 12.16 17.57
N GLY A 199 3.98 11.50 18.50
CA GLY A 199 3.43 12.13 19.69
C GLY A 199 2.04 12.76 19.51
N ASN A 200 1.43 12.76 18.32
CA ASN A 200 0.06 13.24 18.13
C ASN A 200 -0.98 12.20 18.60
N ALA A 201 -1.09 12.06 19.91
CA ALA A 201 -1.97 11.08 20.55
C ALA A 201 -3.46 11.35 20.32
N GLU A 202 -3.86 12.62 20.18
CA GLU A 202 -5.27 13.01 19.98
C GLU A 202 -5.79 12.53 18.64
N LEU A 203 -5.10 12.85 17.54
CA LEU A 203 -5.50 12.40 16.20
C LEU A 203 -5.43 10.87 16.06
N LYS A 204 -4.38 10.25 16.63
CA LYS A 204 -4.27 8.79 16.68
C LYS A 204 -5.49 8.16 17.37
N LYS A 205 -5.93 8.70 18.51
CA LYS A 205 -7.10 8.20 19.25
C LYS A 205 -8.37 8.30 18.42
N GLU A 206 -8.61 9.45 17.77
CA GLU A 206 -9.78 9.63 16.90
C GLU A 206 -9.81 8.61 15.76
N LEU A 207 -8.65 8.38 15.12
CA LEU A 207 -8.50 7.39 14.05
C LEU A 207 -8.70 5.96 14.55
N ASP A 208 -8.11 5.61 15.68
CA ASP A 208 -8.23 4.27 16.26
C ASP A 208 -9.69 3.93 16.60
N GLU A 209 -10.40 4.87 17.22
CA GLU A 209 -11.83 4.73 17.54
C GLU A 209 -12.67 4.58 16.28
N PHE A 210 -12.43 5.41 15.26
CA PHE A 210 -13.17 5.33 14.00
C PHE A 210 -12.89 4.04 13.22
N ILE A 211 -11.65 3.57 13.19
CA ILE A 211 -11.30 2.28 12.56
C ILE A 211 -12.03 1.14 13.28
N ALA A 212 -12.00 1.11 14.61
CA ALA A 212 -12.67 0.08 15.39
C ALA A 212 -14.18 0.07 15.17
N GLU A 213 -14.82 1.24 15.17
CA GLU A 213 -16.24 1.38 14.87
C GLU A 213 -16.57 0.94 13.44
N SER A 214 -15.76 1.36 12.46
CA SER A 214 -15.95 1.04 11.04
C SER A 214 -15.89 -0.45 10.76
N LYS A 215 -15.08 -1.19 11.50
CA LYS A 215 -15.04 -2.66 11.43
C LYS A 215 -16.33 -3.29 11.93
N LYS A 216 -16.94 -2.74 12.96
CA LYS A 216 -18.23 -3.21 13.53
C LYS A 216 -19.42 -2.82 12.67
N ASP A 217 -19.42 -1.60 12.15
CA ASP A 217 -20.55 -1.01 11.41
C ASP A 217 -20.64 -1.47 9.95
N GLY A 218 -19.66 -2.23 9.48
CA GLY A 218 -19.63 -2.74 8.11
C GLY A 218 -19.14 -1.74 7.07
N LEU A 219 -18.51 -0.61 7.46
CA LEU A 219 -17.96 0.35 6.49
C LEU A 219 -16.89 -0.31 5.59
N PHE A 220 -15.96 -1.07 6.17
CA PHE A 220 -14.94 -1.77 5.38
C PHE A 220 -15.56 -2.83 4.46
N ASP A 221 -16.58 -3.55 4.90
CA ASP A 221 -17.31 -4.48 4.04
C ASP A 221 -17.98 -3.75 2.87
N SER A 222 -18.58 -2.60 3.12
CA SER A 222 -19.19 -1.77 2.07
C SER A 222 -18.17 -1.24 1.08
N LEU A 223 -17.00 -0.83 1.54
CA LEU A 223 -15.90 -0.38 0.68
C LEU A 223 -15.33 -1.54 -0.14
N GLY A 224 -15.20 -2.73 0.46
CA GLY A 224 -14.82 -3.95 -0.24
C GLY A 224 -15.80 -4.32 -1.34
N GLU A 225 -17.10 -4.25 -1.09
CA GLU A 225 -18.15 -4.50 -2.10
C GLU A 225 -18.12 -3.46 -3.22
N LYS A 226 -17.94 -2.18 -2.88
CA LYS A 226 -17.90 -1.09 -3.87
C LYS A 226 -16.70 -1.20 -4.82
N TYR A 227 -15.53 -1.53 -4.31
CA TYR A 227 -14.26 -1.41 -5.04
C TYR A 227 -13.57 -2.72 -5.38
N LEU A 228 -13.84 -3.80 -4.63
CA LEU A 228 -13.05 -5.04 -4.65
C LEU A 228 -13.89 -6.31 -4.77
N LYS A 229 -15.14 -6.21 -5.24
CA LYS A 229 -16.04 -7.37 -5.33
C LYS A 229 -15.42 -8.54 -6.10
N ASP A 230 -14.89 -8.26 -7.29
CA ASP A 230 -14.29 -9.30 -8.15
C ASP A 230 -12.98 -9.85 -7.55
N VAL A 231 -12.25 -9.01 -6.83
CA VAL A 231 -11.00 -9.39 -6.17
C VAL A 231 -11.25 -10.33 -5.01
N LYS A 232 -12.30 -10.10 -4.23
CA LYS A 232 -12.69 -10.96 -3.11
C LYS A 232 -12.90 -12.40 -3.55
N ASP A 233 -13.60 -12.62 -4.66
CA ASP A 233 -13.83 -13.93 -5.24
C ASP A 233 -12.52 -14.58 -5.73
N THR A 234 -11.66 -13.81 -6.37
CA THR A 234 -10.36 -14.25 -6.86
C THR A 234 -9.44 -14.68 -5.71
N PHE A 235 -9.38 -13.88 -4.64
CA PHE A 235 -8.60 -14.22 -3.46
C PHE A 235 -9.09 -15.51 -2.81
N LYS A 236 -10.41 -15.67 -2.68
CA LYS A 236 -11.02 -16.90 -2.15
C LYS A 236 -10.66 -18.14 -2.99
N LYS A 237 -10.73 -18.04 -4.33
CA LYS A 237 -10.37 -19.14 -5.23
C LYS A 237 -8.91 -19.56 -5.14
N ASN A 238 -8.03 -18.63 -4.77
CA ASN A 238 -6.59 -18.87 -4.64
C ASN A 238 -6.13 -19.09 -3.19
N ASN A 239 -7.05 -19.24 -2.24
CA ASN A 239 -6.77 -19.38 -0.81
C ASN A 239 -5.91 -18.21 -0.25
N LEU A 240 -6.14 -17.00 -0.73
CA LEU A 240 -5.47 -15.79 -0.27
C LEU A 240 -6.34 -15.04 0.74
N GLU A 241 -5.71 -14.46 1.76
CA GLU A 241 -6.41 -13.61 2.72
C GLU A 241 -6.81 -12.28 2.06
N PHE A 242 -8.06 -11.87 2.30
CA PHE A 242 -8.56 -10.58 1.84
C PHE A 242 -8.10 -9.44 2.76
N PHE A 243 -8.08 -8.22 2.26
CA PHE A 243 -7.55 -7.03 2.96
C PHE A 243 -8.30 -6.67 4.24
N PHE A 244 -9.62 -6.91 4.26
CA PHE A 244 -10.49 -6.52 5.38
C PHE A 244 -11.09 -7.70 6.11
#